data_eefab5ee15d451c5d4eb7108dee5e296
#
_entry.id   eefab5ee15d451c5d4eb7108dee5e296
#
_cell.length_a   1.000
_cell.length_b   1.000
_cell.length_c   1.000
_cell.angle_alpha   90.00
_cell.angle_beta   90.00
_cell.angle_gamma   90.00
#
_symmetry.space_group_name_H-M   'P 1'
#
loop_
_entity.id
_entity.type
_entity.pdbx_description
1 polymer ?
#
loop_
_entity_poly.entity_id
_entity_poly.type
_entity_poly.pdbx_seq_one_letter_code
_entity_poly.pdbx_strand_id
1 'polypeptide(L)'
;MNVLIVEDETAAYENLVDILMEVAPDIQIAGNTESVTQTVHWLQSNPAPELIFMDIHLSDGSAFNIFDKIELETPIVFTTAYDRYAIEAFKVNSIDYLLKPIKVEDIRHALDKYGKLNRQDILQYLSQPNPAGPC
;
A
#
# COMPACT_ATOMS: atom_id res chain seq x y z
N MET A 1 -6.15 -1.85 11.72
CA MET A 1 -5.97 -1.52 10.29
C MET A 1 -5.63 -2.79 9.53
N ASN A 2 -6.34 -3.04 8.45
CA ASN A 2 -6.13 -4.21 7.60
C ASN A 2 -5.19 -3.85 6.45
N VAL A 3 -4.16 -4.67 6.28
CA VAL A 3 -3.08 -4.43 5.31
C VAL A 3 -2.94 -5.64 4.40
N LEU A 4 -2.85 -5.39 3.11
CA LEU A 4 -2.48 -6.42 2.13
C LEU A 4 -0.99 -6.25 1.81
N ILE A 5 -0.27 -7.36 1.76
CA ILE A 5 1.12 -7.36 1.35
C ILE A 5 1.26 -8.12 0.03
N VAL A 6 1.76 -7.43 -0.99
CA VAL A 6 2.03 -7.99 -2.32
C VAL A 6 3.53 -8.13 -2.46
N GLU A 7 4.02 -9.35 -2.26
CA GLU A 7 5.45 -9.65 -2.23
C GLU A 7 5.67 -11.13 -2.52
N ASP A 8 6.51 -11.44 -3.50
CA ASP A 8 6.76 -12.82 -3.92
C ASP A 8 8.01 -13.45 -3.27
N GLU A 9 8.86 -12.65 -2.64
CA GLU A 9 10.03 -13.16 -1.94
C GLU A 9 9.71 -13.40 -0.47
N THR A 10 9.85 -14.65 -0.03
CA THR A 10 9.53 -15.04 1.35
C THR A 10 10.33 -14.23 2.38
N ALA A 11 11.62 -14.06 2.14
CA ALA A 11 12.47 -13.32 3.09
C ALA A 11 12.07 -11.85 3.19
N ALA A 12 11.71 -11.22 2.08
CA ALA A 12 11.25 -9.83 2.08
C ALA A 12 9.90 -9.69 2.77
N TYR A 13 9.00 -10.63 2.55
CA TYR A 13 7.71 -10.67 3.23
C TYR A 13 7.88 -10.81 4.75
N GLU A 14 8.71 -11.75 5.20
CA GLU A 14 8.94 -11.97 6.62
C GLU A 14 9.57 -10.74 7.28
N ASN A 15 10.53 -10.12 6.61
CA ASN A 15 11.15 -8.88 7.11
C ASN A 15 10.11 -7.77 7.30
N LEU A 16 9.24 -7.61 6.33
CA LEU A 16 8.19 -6.58 6.39
C LEU A 16 7.20 -6.87 7.52
N VAL A 17 6.76 -8.12 7.66
CA VAL A 17 5.86 -8.52 8.74
C VAL A 17 6.49 -8.27 10.10
N ASP A 18 7.75 -8.65 10.28
CA ASP A 18 8.46 -8.46 11.55
C ASP A 18 8.53 -6.98 11.91
N ILE A 19 8.84 -6.12 10.94
CA ILE A 19 8.89 -4.68 11.18
C ILE A 19 7.50 -4.13 11.53
N LEU A 20 6.47 -4.54 10.80
CA LEU A 20 5.10 -4.10 11.07
C LEU A 20 4.64 -4.50 12.47
N MET A 21 4.95 -5.72 12.89
CA MET A 21 4.59 -6.18 14.24
C MET A 21 5.33 -5.42 15.33
N GLU A 22 6.54 -4.96 15.05
CA GLU A 22 7.32 -4.15 15.99
C GLU A 22 6.77 -2.72 16.09
N VAL A 23 6.49 -2.12 14.93
CA VAL A 23 6.13 -0.68 14.83
C VAL A 23 4.66 -0.45 15.12
N ALA A 24 3.80 -1.35 14.66
CA ALA A 24 2.35 -1.19 14.75
C ALA A 24 1.68 -2.55 14.98
N PRO A 25 1.80 -3.10 16.20
CA PRO A 25 1.32 -4.47 16.48
C PRO A 25 -0.18 -4.66 16.30
N ASP A 26 -0.96 -3.57 16.21
CA ASP A 26 -2.40 -3.65 15.97
C ASP A 26 -2.76 -3.86 14.49
N ILE A 27 -1.80 -3.77 13.59
CA ILE A 27 -2.02 -4.04 12.18
C ILE A 27 -2.37 -5.51 11.98
N GLN A 28 -3.39 -5.76 11.16
CA GLN A 28 -3.79 -7.10 10.75
C GLN A 28 -3.38 -7.31 9.31
N ILE A 29 -2.64 -8.39 9.06
CA ILE A 29 -2.26 -8.77 7.71
C ILE A 29 -3.43 -9.53 7.09
N ALA A 30 -4.16 -8.88 6.20
CA ALA A 30 -5.36 -9.46 5.58
C ALA A 30 -5.02 -10.55 4.57
N GLY A 31 -3.86 -10.45 3.94
CA GLY A 31 -3.42 -11.44 2.99
C GLY A 31 -2.02 -11.15 2.45
N ASN A 32 -1.46 -12.14 1.77
CA ASN A 32 -0.21 -12.01 1.04
C ASN A 32 -0.42 -12.59 -0.36
N THR A 33 -0.17 -11.76 -1.37
CA THR A 33 -0.24 -12.19 -2.75
C THR A 33 1.14 -12.04 -3.40
N GLU A 34 1.41 -12.82 -4.45
CA GLU A 34 2.75 -12.93 -5.00
C GLU A 34 2.84 -12.58 -6.48
N SER A 35 1.70 -12.33 -7.12
CA SER A 35 1.64 -12.07 -8.55
C SER A 35 0.59 -11.03 -8.88
N VAL A 36 0.66 -10.47 -10.08
CA VAL A 36 -0.37 -9.56 -10.59
C VAL A 36 -1.73 -10.26 -10.61
N THR A 37 -1.78 -11.44 -11.19
CA THR A 37 -3.02 -12.21 -11.32
C THR A 37 -3.64 -12.52 -9.96
N GLN A 38 -2.82 -13.01 -9.03
CA GLN A 38 -3.29 -13.34 -7.69
C GLN A 38 -3.79 -12.10 -6.95
N THR A 39 -3.10 -10.98 -7.10
CA THR A 39 -3.48 -9.73 -6.45
C THR A 39 -4.81 -9.20 -6.98
N VAL A 40 -4.99 -9.20 -8.29
CA VAL A 40 -6.26 -8.79 -8.90
C VAL A 40 -7.41 -9.66 -8.39
N HIS A 41 -7.21 -10.98 -8.38
CA HIS A 41 -8.23 -11.91 -7.87
C HIS A 41 -8.55 -11.65 -6.41
N TRP A 42 -7.53 -11.44 -5.57
CA TRP A 42 -7.71 -11.18 -4.15
C TRP A 42 -8.53 -9.91 -3.93
N LEU A 43 -8.18 -8.83 -4.63
CA LEU A 43 -8.85 -7.55 -4.49
C LEU A 43 -10.30 -7.58 -4.98
N GLN A 44 -10.61 -8.42 -5.95
CA GLN A 44 -11.97 -8.61 -6.43
C GLN A 44 -12.82 -9.49 -5.53
N SER A 45 -12.18 -10.32 -4.70
CA SER A 45 -12.86 -11.34 -3.89
C SER A 45 -12.95 -11.00 -2.40
N ASN A 46 -12.32 -9.94 -1.95
CA ASN A 46 -12.25 -9.57 -0.54
C ASN A 46 -12.58 -8.10 -0.36
N PRO A 47 -12.97 -7.69 0.87
CA PRO A 47 -13.12 -6.26 1.17
C PRO A 47 -11.81 -5.52 0.94
N ALA A 48 -11.90 -4.27 0.53
CA ALA A 48 -10.71 -3.46 0.27
C ALA A 48 -9.87 -3.30 1.55
N PRO A 49 -8.57 -3.55 1.47
CA PRO A 49 -7.69 -3.28 2.61
C PRO A 49 -7.54 -1.77 2.81
N GLU A 50 -7.09 -1.37 3.98
CA GLU A 50 -6.88 0.05 4.27
C GLU A 50 -5.57 0.59 3.73
N LEU A 51 -4.59 -0.31 3.56
CA LEU A 51 -3.27 0.02 3.04
C LEU A 51 -2.69 -1.19 2.34
N ILE A 52 -1.92 -0.97 1.28
CA ILE A 52 -1.24 -2.04 0.56
C ILE A 52 0.25 -1.74 0.53
N PHE A 53 1.07 -2.71 0.94
CA PHE A 53 2.51 -2.71 0.66
C PHE A 53 2.72 -3.57 -0.59
N MET A 54 3.30 -3.00 -1.63
CA MET A 54 3.32 -3.65 -2.94
C MET A 54 4.72 -3.59 -3.55
N ASP A 55 5.33 -4.75 -3.74
CA ASP A 55 6.55 -4.86 -4.52
C ASP A 55 6.23 -4.56 -6.00
N ILE A 56 7.13 -3.86 -6.65
CA ILE A 56 6.96 -3.51 -8.06
C ILE A 56 7.20 -4.71 -8.97
N HIS A 57 8.19 -5.54 -8.66
CA HIS A 57 8.51 -6.72 -9.46
C HIS A 57 7.88 -7.97 -8.87
N LEU A 58 6.88 -8.50 -9.55
CA LEU A 58 6.17 -9.70 -9.13
C LEU A 58 6.51 -10.87 -10.06
N SER A 59 6.09 -12.07 -9.66
CA SER A 59 6.46 -13.30 -10.39
C SER A 59 5.98 -13.31 -11.84
N ASP A 60 4.88 -12.63 -12.15
CA ASP A 60 4.30 -12.60 -13.50
C ASP A 60 4.36 -11.22 -14.16
N GLY A 61 5.15 -10.31 -13.64
CA GLY A 61 5.37 -9.01 -14.26
C GLY A 61 5.33 -7.83 -13.30
N SER A 62 5.22 -6.64 -13.86
CA SER A 62 5.19 -5.41 -13.09
C SER A 62 3.88 -5.25 -12.33
N ALA A 63 3.97 -4.82 -11.07
CA ALA A 63 2.80 -4.50 -10.25
C ALA A 63 1.93 -3.41 -10.88
N PHE A 64 2.50 -2.54 -11.69
CA PHE A 64 1.72 -1.49 -12.36
C PHE A 64 0.67 -2.06 -13.30
N ASN A 65 0.83 -3.31 -13.75
CA ASN A 65 -0.20 -3.98 -14.57
C ASN A 65 -1.50 -4.22 -13.81
N ILE A 66 -1.47 -4.21 -12.48
CA ILE A 66 -2.68 -4.35 -11.66
C ILE A 66 -3.65 -3.20 -11.96
N PHE A 67 -3.13 -1.99 -12.13
CA PHE A 67 -3.94 -0.80 -12.36
C PHE A 67 -4.57 -0.74 -13.76
N ASP A 68 -4.08 -1.56 -14.68
CA ASP A 68 -4.69 -1.73 -15.99
C ASP A 68 -5.91 -2.66 -15.95
N LYS A 69 -6.02 -3.46 -14.90
CA LYS A 69 -7.05 -4.50 -14.79
C LYS A 69 -8.17 -4.13 -13.84
N ILE A 70 -7.89 -3.33 -12.81
CA ILE A 70 -8.89 -2.91 -11.83
C ILE A 70 -8.61 -1.47 -11.41
N GLU A 71 -9.67 -0.78 -10.97
CA GLU A 71 -9.53 0.49 -10.28
C GLU A 71 -9.26 0.23 -8.81
N LEU A 72 -8.25 0.91 -8.25
CA LEU A 72 -7.84 0.70 -6.89
C LEU A 72 -7.66 2.05 -6.20
N GLU A 73 -8.48 2.30 -5.18
CA GLU A 73 -8.44 3.55 -4.43
C GLU A 73 -7.64 3.45 -3.13
N THR A 74 -7.33 2.24 -2.70
CA THR A 74 -6.56 2.01 -1.49
C THR A 74 -5.18 2.65 -1.61
N PRO A 75 -4.70 3.37 -0.58
CA PRO A 75 -3.35 3.91 -0.57
C PRO A 75 -2.30 2.80 -0.65
N ILE A 76 -1.22 3.07 -1.36
CA ILE A 76 -0.18 2.09 -1.63
C ILE A 76 1.17 2.61 -1.18
N VAL A 77 1.94 1.76 -0.50
CA VAL A 77 3.36 1.94 -0.26
C VAL A 77 4.09 0.97 -1.16
N PHE A 78 4.78 1.48 -2.16
CA PHE A 78 5.58 0.64 -3.06
C PHE A 78 6.90 0.25 -2.42
N THR A 79 7.34 -0.96 -2.67
CA THR A 79 8.65 -1.45 -2.26
C THR A 79 9.39 -1.98 -3.48
N THR A 80 10.70 -1.78 -3.54
CA THR A 80 11.48 -2.25 -4.68
C THR A 80 12.96 -2.23 -4.36
N ALA A 81 13.74 -3.03 -5.10
CA ALA A 81 15.20 -2.98 -5.06
C ALA A 81 15.75 -1.88 -5.99
N TYR A 82 14.90 -1.21 -6.77
CA TYR A 82 15.32 -0.27 -7.81
C TYR A 82 14.65 1.09 -7.61
N ASP A 83 15.39 2.18 -7.82
CA ASP A 83 14.88 3.54 -7.64
C ASP A 83 14.22 4.14 -8.90
N ARG A 84 14.34 3.48 -10.04
CA ARG A 84 13.90 4.02 -11.34
C ARG A 84 12.38 4.08 -11.53
N TYR A 85 11.61 3.52 -10.61
CA TYR A 85 10.16 3.45 -10.74
C TYR A 85 9.41 4.54 -9.97
N ALA A 86 10.14 5.45 -9.31
CA ALA A 86 9.51 6.48 -8.48
C ALA A 86 8.52 7.36 -9.26
N ILE A 87 8.86 7.70 -10.50
CA ILE A 87 7.99 8.56 -11.34
C ILE A 87 6.68 7.83 -11.66
N GLU A 88 6.76 6.54 -12.00
CA GLU A 88 5.56 5.76 -12.29
C GLU A 88 4.70 5.57 -11.05
N ALA A 89 5.32 5.43 -9.88
CA ALA A 89 4.59 5.31 -8.62
C ALA A 89 3.74 6.54 -8.32
N PHE A 90 4.18 7.73 -8.72
CA PHE A 90 3.40 8.95 -8.52
C PHE A 90 2.12 9.03 -9.37
N LYS A 91 2.02 8.21 -10.41
CA LYS A 91 0.84 8.20 -11.28
C LYS A 91 -0.33 7.43 -10.71
N VAL A 92 -0.10 6.71 -9.62
CA VAL A 92 -1.13 5.94 -8.93
C VAL A 92 -1.27 6.45 -7.50
N ASN A 93 -2.20 5.88 -6.74
CA ASN A 93 -2.51 6.33 -5.39
C ASN A 93 -1.46 5.88 -4.37
N SER A 94 -0.19 6.27 -4.58
CA SER A 94 0.90 5.89 -3.71
C SER A 94 1.19 6.98 -2.68
N ILE A 95 1.47 6.56 -1.46
CA ILE A 95 1.82 7.49 -0.38
C ILE A 95 3.30 7.44 -0.06
N ASP A 96 3.99 6.39 -0.44
CA ASP A 96 5.43 6.30 -0.25
C ASP A 96 6.04 5.28 -1.21
N TYR A 97 7.37 5.33 -1.30
CA TYR A 97 8.16 4.50 -2.20
C TYR A 97 9.44 4.12 -1.45
N LEU A 98 9.55 2.85 -1.08
CA LEU A 98 10.62 2.37 -0.21
C LEU A 98 11.60 1.48 -0.98
N LEU A 99 12.89 1.72 -0.78
CA LEU A 99 13.94 0.90 -1.36
C LEU A 99 14.31 -0.24 -0.41
N LYS A 100 14.46 -1.43 -0.96
CA LYS A 100 14.94 -2.60 -0.20
C LYS A 100 16.45 -2.50 0.03
N PRO A 101 16.97 -2.96 1.15
CA PRO A 101 16.26 -3.60 2.27
C PRO A 101 15.48 -2.58 3.10
N ILE A 102 14.23 -2.92 3.41
CA ILE A 102 13.35 -2.03 4.16
C ILE A 102 13.76 -2.02 5.63
N LYS A 103 13.78 -0.84 6.22
CA LYS A 103 14.17 -0.63 7.61
C LYS A 103 12.99 -0.16 8.45
N VAL A 104 13.14 -0.26 9.77
CA VAL A 104 12.11 0.18 10.72
C VAL A 104 11.73 1.63 10.49
N GLU A 105 12.71 2.51 10.28
CA GLU A 105 12.46 3.94 10.06
C GLU A 105 11.63 4.18 8.80
N ASP A 106 11.86 3.39 7.74
CA ASP A 106 11.11 3.52 6.49
C ASP A 106 9.63 3.25 6.72
N ILE A 107 9.32 2.22 7.49
CA ILE A 107 7.95 1.84 7.78
C ILE A 107 7.30 2.85 8.72
N ARG A 108 8.01 3.32 9.75
CA ARG A 108 7.49 4.37 10.62
C ARG A 108 7.11 5.61 9.84
N HIS A 109 7.96 6.02 8.91
CA HIS A 109 7.73 7.18 8.07
C HIS A 109 6.52 6.99 7.15
N ALA A 110 6.41 5.81 6.53
CA ALA A 110 5.28 5.50 5.65
C ALA A 110 3.96 5.48 6.41
N LEU A 111 3.92 4.87 7.59
CA LEU A 111 2.72 4.82 8.42
C LEU A 111 2.35 6.20 8.95
N ASP A 112 3.33 7.04 9.25
CA ASP A 112 3.10 8.42 9.65
C ASP A 112 2.44 9.22 8.52
N LYS A 113 2.93 9.05 7.30
CA LYS A 113 2.31 9.67 6.11
C LYS A 113 0.88 9.22 5.94
N TYR A 114 0.62 7.94 6.11
CA TYR A 114 -0.73 7.39 6.01
C TYR A 114 -1.66 8.04 7.05
N GLY A 115 -1.20 8.15 8.27
CA GLY A 115 -1.98 8.77 9.35
C GLY A 115 -2.28 10.23 9.08
N LYS A 116 -1.32 10.99 8.57
CA LYS A 116 -1.51 12.40 8.22
C LYS A 116 -2.49 12.58 7.07
N LEU A 117 -2.39 11.73 6.05
CA LEU A 117 -3.30 11.77 4.92
C LEU A 117 -4.74 11.53 5.38
N ASN A 118 -4.96 10.51 6.17
CA ASN A 118 -6.29 10.22 6.73
C ASN A 118 -6.84 11.38 7.54
N ARG A 119 -5.98 12.00 8.37
CA ARG A 119 -6.38 13.13 9.21
C ARG A 119 -6.77 14.34 8.36
N GLN A 120 -6.01 14.61 7.32
CA GLN A 120 -6.30 15.72 6.41
C GLN A 120 -7.61 15.51 5.67
N ASP A 121 -7.87 14.30 5.22
CA ASP A 121 -9.12 13.97 4.55
C ASP A 121 -10.33 14.21 5.46
N ILE A 122 -10.25 13.79 6.71
CA ILE A 122 -11.31 14.00 7.69
C ILE A 122 -11.50 15.48 7.97
N LEU A 123 -10.42 16.20 8.22
CA LEU A 123 -10.47 17.63 8.51
C LEU A 123 -11.04 18.42 7.33
N GLN A 124 -10.64 18.05 6.13
CA GLN A 124 -11.15 18.67 4.91
C GLN A 124 -12.66 18.49 4.78
N TYR A 125 -13.13 17.28 5.03
CA TYR A 125 -14.54 16.97 5.00
C TYR A 125 -15.32 17.80 6.04
N LEU A 126 -14.81 17.86 7.25
CA LEU A 126 -15.47 18.57 8.35
C LEU A 126 -15.47 20.08 8.17
N SER A 127 -14.52 20.63 7.43
CA SER A 127 -14.40 22.06 7.22
C SER A 127 -15.20 22.58 6.02
N GLN A 128 -15.81 21.72 5.23
CA GLN A 128 -16.61 22.14 4.09
C GLN A 128 -17.90 22.81 4.57
N PRO A 129 -18.28 23.94 3.97
CA PRO A 129 -19.50 24.67 4.41
C PRO A 129 -20.77 23.88 4.21
N ASN A 130 -20.79 22.97 3.25
CA ASN A 130 -21.94 22.12 3.00
C ASN A 130 -21.46 20.72 2.64
N PRO A 131 -20.98 19.98 3.63
CA PRO A 131 -20.36 18.68 3.36
C PRO A 131 -21.32 17.65 2.78
N ALA A 132 -22.58 17.81 3.05
CA ALA A 132 -23.55 16.84 2.57
C ALA A 132 -24.03 17.14 1.19
N GLY A 133 -23.61 18.17 0.70
CA GLY A 133 -24.10 18.34 -0.51
C GLY A 133 -23.88 19.37 -1.06
N PRO A 134 -24.52 19.77 -1.85
CA PRO A 134 -24.88 18.99 -2.95
C PRO A 134 -23.66 18.67 -3.71
N CYS A 135 -22.95 18.66 -2.99
CA CYS A 135 -21.78 18.41 -3.35
C CYS A 135 -21.40 18.23 -4.11
#